data_204f9f6f23ad6bd8eed02ce511eeecb7
#
_entry.id   204f9f6f23ad6bd8eed02ce511eeecb7
#
_cell.length_a   1.000
_cell.length_b   1.000
_cell.length_c   1.000
_cell.angle_alpha   90.00
_cell.angle_beta   90.00
_cell.angle_gamma   90.00
#
_symmetry.space_group_name_H-M   'P 1'
#
loop_
_entity.id
_entity.type
_entity.pdbx_description
1 polymer ?
#
loop_
_entity_poly.entity_id
_entity_poly.type
_entity_poly.pdbx_seq_one_letter_code
_entity_poly.pdbx_strand_id
1 'polypeptide(L)' 'MENKRAKFLHIYADILEELRNDIVAVVEGKTYTWNIAYREIKNNTLLGRKILKTLIDTKII' A
#
# COMPACT_ATOMS: atom_id res chain seq x y z
N MET A 1 9.14 6.96 -12.26
CA MET A 1 9.09 6.65 -11.90
C MET A 1 8.24 6.00 -11.43
N GLU A 2 7.67 5.57 -11.41
CA GLU A 2 7.02 5.09 -11.05
C GLU A 2 6.89 3.82 -10.88
N ASN A 3 7.67 3.23 -10.74
CA ASN A 3 7.82 1.83 -10.53
C ASN A 3 7.43 1.33 -9.16
N LYS A 4 7.49 2.19 -8.16
CA LYS A 4 7.09 1.79 -6.81
C LYS A 4 5.60 1.46 -6.74
N ARG A 5 4.80 2.23 -7.46
CA ARG A 5 3.37 1.97 -7.51
C ARG A 5 3.09 0.61 -8.16
N ALA A 6 3.75 0.36 -9.29
CA ALA A 6 3.59 -0.92 -9.97
C ALA A 6 4.09 -2.06 -9.12
N LYS A 7 5.18 -1.84 -8.39
CA LYS A 7 5.74 -2.87 -7.52
C LYS A 7 4.77 -3.23 -6.40
N PHE A 8 4.12 -2.23 -5.83
CA PHE A 8 3.12 -2.49 -4.80
C PHE A 8 1.96 -3.33 -5.35
N LEU A 9 1.47 -2.97 -6.53
CA LEU A 9 0.36 -3.70 -7.13
C LEU A 9 0.73 -5.15 -7.41
N HIS A 10 1.99 -5.38 -7.79
CA HIS A 10 2.49 -6.72 -8.00
C HIS A 10 2.52 -7.52 -6.70
N ILE A 11 3.03 -6.90 -5.65
CA ILE A 11 3.12 -7.55 -4.35
C ILE A 11 1.72 -7.89 -3.84
N TYR A 12 0.79 -6.95 -3.97
CA TYR A 12 -0.58 -7.17 -3.53
C TYR A 12 -1.19 -8.37 -4.24
N ALA A 13 -0.93 -8.51 -5.54
CA ALA A 13 -1.50 -9.60 -6.31
C ALA A 13 -0.99 -10.96 -5.83
N ASP A 14 0.21 -10.99 -5.26
CA ASP A 14 0.81 -12.24 -4.79
C ASP A 14 0.46 -12.57 -3.34
N ILE A 15 -0.14 -11.65 -2.62
CA ILE A 15 -0.47 -11.86 -1.21
C ILE A 15 -1.70 -12.75 -1.10
N LEU A 16 -1.66 -13.69 -0.14
CA LEU A 16 -2.82 -14.52 0.15
C LEU A 16 -4.00 -13.64 0.55
N GLU A 17 -5.18 -14.04 0.11
CA GLU A 17 -6.37 -13.23 0.32
C GLU A 17 -6.61 -12.93 1.80
N GLU A 18 -6.38 -13.91 2.67
CA GLU A 18 -6.62 -13.69 4.09
C GLU A 18 -5.65 -12.71 4.72
N LEU A 19 -4.49 -12.47 4.09
CA LEU A 19 -3.53 -11.50 4.60
C LEU A 19 -3.85 -10.07 4.16
N ARG A 20 -4.75 -9.91 3.22
CA ARG A 20 -5.07 -8.58 2.69
C ARG A 20 -5.82 -7.70 3.69
N ASN A 21 -6.33 -8.28 4.77
CA ASN A 21 -6.96 -7.52 5.83
C ASN A 21 -5.99 -7.12 6.94
N ASP A 22 -4.73 -7.53 6.83
CA ASP A 22 -3.73 -7.15 7.81
C ASP A 22 -3.28 -5.71 7.56
N ILE A 23 -2.85 -5.05 8.63
CA ILE A 23 -2.37 -3.67 8.53
C ILE A 23 -1.02 -3.68 7.83
N VAL A 24 -0.88 -2.83 6.83
CA VAL A 24 0.37 -2.71 6.09
C VAL A 24 1.06 -1.37 6.35
N ALA A 25 0.33 -0.36 6.79
CA ALA A 25 0.91 0.97 6.97
C ALA A 25 0.16 1.75 8.03
N VAL A 26 0.88 2.64 8.69
CA VAL A 26 0.29 3.61 9.62
C VAL A 26 0.65 4.99 9.06
N VAL A 27 -0.36 5.78 8.75
CA VAL A 27 -0.18 7.10 8.17
C VAL A 27 -0.95 8.11 9.01
N GLU A 28 -0.23 9.08 9.56
CA GLU A 28 -0.84 10.14 10.37
C GLU A 28 -1.70 9.59 11.49
N GLY A 29 -1.20 8.52 12.13
CA GLY A 29 -1.88 7.93 13.28
C GLY A 29 -3.01 6.98 12.95
N LYS A 30 -3.27 6.75 11.67
CA LYS A 30 -4.33 5.83 11.24
C LYS A 30 -3.72 4.59 10.59
N THR A 31 -4.33 3.44 10.85
CA THR A 31 -3.87 2.18 10.28
C THR A 31 -4.60 1.89 8.98
N TYR A 32 -3.88 1.29 8.04
CA TYR A 32 -4.44 0.93 6.74
C TYR A 32 -4.07 -0.49 6.40
N THR A 33 -5.05 -1.24 5.89
CA THR A 33 -4.83 -2.62 5.48
C THR A 33 -4.32 -2.67 4.05
N TRP A 34 -3.89 -3.87 3.64
CA TRP A 34 -3.49 -4.08 2.25
C TRP A 34 -4.62 -3.71 1.28
N ASN A 35 -5.86 -4.08 1.63
CA ASN A 35 -7.00 -3.79 0.75
C ASN A 35 -7.22 -2.29 0.58
N ILE A 36 -7.15 -1.54 1.68
CA ILE A 36 -7.33 -0.09 1.61
C ILE A 36 -6.17 0.53 0.84
N ALA A 37 -4.95 0.10 1.13
CA ALA A 37 -3.78 0.62 0.43
C ALA A 37 -3.90 0.36 -1.07
N TYR A 38 -4.32 -0.84 -1.44
CA TYR A 38 -4.48 -1.19 -2.84
C TYR A 38 -5.47 -0.25 -3.54
N ARG A 39 -6.63 -0.04 -2.90
CA ARG A 39 -7.65 0.80 -3.51
C ARG A 39 -7.15 2.23 -3.71
N GLU A 40 -6.51 2.78 -2.69
CA GLU A 40 -6.06 4.17 -2.77
C GLU A 40 -4.89 4.34 -3.73
N ILE A 41 -3.96 3.40 -3.71
CA ILE A 41 -2.80 3.47 -4.61
C ILE A 41 -3.24 3.25 -6.06
N LYS A 42 -4.13 2.29 -6.28
CA LYS A 42 -4.63 2.02 -7.61
C LYS A 42 -5.31 3.24 -8.20
N ASN A 43 -6.08 3.96 -7.39
CA ASN A 43 -6.79 5.14 -7.84
C ASN A 43 -5.95 6.41 -7.78
N ASN A 44 -4.71 6.29 -7.36
CA ASN A 44 -3.75 7.39 -7.31
C ASN A 44 -4.27 8.58 -6.51
N THR A 45 -4.92 8.30 -5.38
CA THR A 45 -5.42 9.35 -4.50
C THR A 45 -4.28 9.95 -3.69
N LEU A 46 -4.53 11.09 -3.05
CA LEU A 46 -3.54 11.71 -2.18
C LEU A 46 -3.20 10.75 -1.03
N LEU A 47 -4.19 10.09 -0.45
CA LEU A 47 -3.95 9.11 0.60
C LEU A 47 -3.10 7.96 0.07
N GLY A 48 -3.38 7.49 -1.14
CA GLY A 48 -2.60 6.44 -1.75
C GLY A 48 -1.14 6.80 -1.88
N ARG A 49 -0.85 8.05 -2.23
CA ARG A 49 0.53 8.51 -2.35
C ARG A 49 1.21 8.53 -0.99
N LYS A 50 0.51 8.94 0.06
CA LYS A 50 1.06 8.93 1.41
C LYS A 50 1.34 7.53 1.89
N ILE A 51 0.42 6.60 1.62
CA ILE A 51 0.61 5.20 1.98
C ILE A 51 1.83 4.64 1.24
N LEU A 52 1.92 4.90 -0.05
CA LEU A 52 3.03 4.39 -0.85
C LEU A 52 4.37 4.92 -0.33
N LYS A 53 4.42 6.20 0.02
CA LYS A 53 5.63 6.78 0.58
C LYS A 53 6.01 6.09 1.88
N THR A 54 5.03 5.80 2.73
CA THR A 54 5.28 5.10 3.99
C THR A 54 5.82 3.71 3.73
N LEU A 55 5.28 3.00 2.75
CA LEU A 55 5.76 1.66 2.43
C LEU A 55 7.20 1.68 1.93
N ILE A 56 7.55 2.71 1.17
CA ILE A 56 8.94 2.87 0.73
C ILE A 56 9.84 3.18 1.93
N ASP A 57 9.41 4.08 2.79
CA ASP A 57 10.20 4.49 3.96
C ASP A 57 10.43 3.33 4.92
N THR A 58 9.45 2.44 5.07
CA THR A 58 9.56 1.28 5.94
C THR A 58 10.16 0.08 5.22
N LYS A 59 10.51 0.24 3.97
CA LYS A 59 11.17 -0.79 3.15
C LYS A 59 10.31 -2.03 2.93
N ILE A 60 9.01 -1.86 2.94
CA ILE A 60 8.12 -2.96 2.57
C ILE A 60 8.16 -3.17 1.07
N ILE A 61 8.40 -2.11 0.34
CA ILE A 61 8.58 -2.22 -1.11
C ILE A 61 9.86 -1.52 -1.58
#